data_567308024a497218c5900a9549904b4e
#
_entry.id   567308024a497218c5900a9549904b4e
#
_cell.length_a   1.000
_cell.length_b   1.000
_cell.length_c   1.000
_cell.angle_alpha   90.00
_cell.angle_beta   90.00
_cell.angle_gamma   90.00
#
_symmetry.space_group_name_H-M   'P 1'
#
loop_
_entity.id
_entity.type
_entity.pdbx_description
1 polymer ?
#
loop_
_entity_poly.entity_id
_entity_poly.type
_entity_poly.pdbx_seq_one_letter_code
_entity_poly.pdbx_strand_id
1 'polypeptide(L)'
;MATVKQATVADLYKEPGKAEIIEGRIVRFMPTGFLPGYAAGEILISLSIHTRQARKGYALGGNIGFIVDLPNRKSFSPDVSFYVGRTTGMKFIEDAPVFA
;
A
#
# COMPACT_ATOMS: atom_id res chain seq x y z
N MET A 1 10.85 29.13 -17.12
CA MET A 1 10.10 27.86 -17.18
C MET A 1 9.75 27.43 -15.79
N ALA A 2 8.48 27.12 -15.54
CA ALA A 2 8.04 26.72 -14.21
C ALA A 2 8.60 25.34 -13.87
N THR A 3 9.16 25.19 -12.68
CA THR A 3 9.66 23.90 -12.19
C THR A 3 8.47 23.11 -11.64
N VAL A 4 8.26 21.91 -12.13
CA VAL A 4 7.22 21.02 -11.61
C VAL A 4 7.71 20.46 -10.27
N LYS A 5 6.95 20.73 -9.22
CA LYS A 5 7.29 20.25 -7.88
C LYS A 5 7.03 18.75 -7.78
N GLN A 6 8.03 18.02 -7.32
CA GLN A 6 7.90 16.59 -7.04
C GLN A 6 7.01 16.37 -5.82
N ALA A 7 6.12 15.38 -5.91
CA ALA A 7 5.30 14.98 -4.78
C ALA A 7 6.16 14.35 -3.69
N THR A 8 5.82 14.63 -2.44
CA THR A 8 6.54 14.13 -1.27
C THR A 8 5.66 13.18 -0.46
N VAL A 9 6.28 12.44 0.47
CA VAL A 9 5.53 11.59 1.40
C VAL A 9 4.56 12.44 2.24
N ALA A 10 4.95 13.67 2.61
CA ALA A 10 4.05 14.59 3.32
C ALA A 10 2.81 14.90 2.49
N ASP A 11 2.96 15.09 1.17
CA ASP A 11 1.82 15.29 0.26
C ASP A 11 0.92 14.05 0.25
N LEU A 12 1.52 12.85 0.26
CA LEU A 12 0.77 11.59 0.26
C LEU A 12 -0.08 11.45 1.54
N TYR A 13 0.46 11.84 2.70
CA TYR A 13 -0.28 11.81 3.97
C TYR A 13 -1.51 12.72 3.97
N LYS A 14 -1.54 13.76 3.15
CA LYS A 14 -2.68 14.68 3.04
C LYS A 14 -3.81 14.14 2.19
N GLU A 15 -3.58 13.04 1.45
CA GLU A 15 -4.61 12.47 0.58
C GLU A 15 -5.68 11.75 1.42
N PRO A 16 -6.97 12.02 1.16
CA PRO A 16 -8.07 11.41 1.92
C PRO A 16 -8.35 9.96 1.55
N GLY A 17 -7.88 9.50 0.40
CA GLY A 17 -8.13 8.16 -0.11
C GLY A 17 -6.86 7.46 -0.54
N LYS A 18 -7.04 6.33 -1.23
CA LYS A 18 -5.93 5.54 -1.73
C LYS A 18 -5.18 6.30 -2.82
N ALA A 19 -3.88 6.48 -2.65
CA ALA A 19 -3.02 7.15 -3.61
C ALA A 19 -1.60 6.58 -3.57
N GLU A 20 -0.85 6.79 -4.65
CA GLU A 20 0.55 6.37 -4.77
C GLU A 20 1.36 7.51 -5.39
N ILE A 21 2.67 7.54 -5.10
CA ILE A 21 3.58 8.47 -5.77
C ILE A 21 4.24 7.72 -6.93
N ILE A 22 3.89 8.10 -8.16
CA ILE A 22 4.40 7.51 -9.38
C ILE A 22 5.00 8.61 -10.25
N GLU A 23 6.27 8.48 -10.60
CA GLU A 23 7.00 9.47 -11.40
C GLU A 23 6.89 10.89 -10.83
N GLY A 24 7.01 11.01 -9.50
CA GLY A 24 6.97 12.28 -8.79
C GLY A 24 5.60 12.91 -8.67
N ARG A 25 4.53 12.20 -9.00
CA ARG A 25 3.15 12.70 -8.97
C ARG A 25 2.28 11.85 -8.06
N ILE A 26 1.30 12.51 -7.42
CA ILE A 26 0.25 11.80 -6.68
C ILE A 26 -0.74 11.22 -7.70
N VAL A 27 -0.89 9.91 -7.67
CA VAL A 27 -1.88 9.18 -8.49
C VAL A 27 -2.95 8.63 -7.55
N ARG A 28 -4.19 9.09 -7.74
CA ARG A 28 -5.35 8.69 -6.93
C ARG A 28 -6.06 7.52 -7.60
N PHE A 29 -6.56 6.60 -6.79
CA PHE A 29 -7.23 5.41 -7.29
C PHE A 29 -8.74 5.51 -7.06
N MET A 30 -9.49 5.07 -8.08
CA MET A 30 -10.93 4.94 -8.01
C MET A 30 -11.31 3.70 -7.21
N PRO A 31 -12.52 3.65 -6.62
CA PRO A 31 -13.02 2.41 -6.03
C PRO A 31 -13.01 1.26 -7.03
N THR A 32 -12.68 0.07 -6.54
CA THR A 32 -12.67 -1.12 -7.40
C THR A 32 -14.07 -1.68 -7.61
N GLY A 33 -14.25 -2.48 -8.67
CA GLY A 33 -15.51 -3.15 -8.94
C GLY A 33 -15.70 -4.40 -8.08
N PHE A 34 -16.88 -5.06 -8.28
CA PHE A 34 -17.28 -6.20 -7.44
C PHE A 34 -16.29 -7.37 -7.52
N LEU A 35 -16.00 -7.86 -8.75
CA LEU A 35 -15.16 -9.06 -8.88
C LEU A 35 -13.73 -8.87 -8.39
N PRO A 36 -13.03 -7.80 -8.78
CA PRO A 36 -11.70 -7.55 -8.22
C PRO A 36 -11.70 -7.37 -6.71
N GLY A 37 -12.71 -6.69 -6.17
CA GLY A 37 -12.84 -6.50 -4.73
C GLY A 37 -13.10 -7.81 -4.00
N TYR A 38 -13.95 -8.66 -4.54
CA TYR A 38 -14.22 -9.98 -3.99
C TYR A 38 -12.96 -10.85 -3.99
N ALA A 39 -12.22 -10.88 -5.11
CA ALA A 39 -10.98 -11.64 -5.21
C ALA A 39 -9.94 -11.18 -4.19
N ALA A 40 -9.77 -9.86 -4.04
CA ALA A 40 -8.85 -9.31 -3.05
C ALA A 40 -9.27 -9.71 -1.63
N GLY A 41 -10.57 -9.71 -1.34
CA GLY A 41 -11.10 -10.14 -0.04
C GLY A 41 -10.81 -11.61 0.26
N GLU A 42 -10.98 -12.49 -0.72
CA GLU A 42 -10.70 -13.92 -0.56
C GLU A 42 -9.19 -14.16 -0.33
N ILE A 43 -8.33 -13.45 -1.03
CA ILE A 43 -6.89 -13.54 -0.81
C ILE A 43 -6.53 -13.04 0.60
N LEU A 44 -7.13 -11.95 1.04
CA LEU A 44 -6.91 -11.41 2.38
C LEU A 44 -7.31 -12.42 3.46
N ILE A 45 -8.45 -13.10 3.29
CA ILE A 45 -8.90 -14.13 4.22
C ILE A 45 -7.89 -15.27 4.30
N SER A 46 -7.41 -15.76 3.14
CA SER A 46 -6.42 -16.84 3.09
C SER A 46 -5.13 -16.46 3.78
N LEU A 47 -4.63 -15.23 3.54
CA LEU A 47 -3.43 -14.73 4.18
C LEU A 47 -3.62 -14.55 5.69
N SER A 48 -4.80 -14.08 6.11
CA SER A 48 -5.12 -13.92 7.54
C SER A 48 -5.10 -15.25 8.27
N ILE A 49 -5.66 -16.30 7.68
CA ILE A 49 -5.62 -17.65 8.24
C ILE A 49 -4.18 -18.12 8.37
N HIS A 50 -3.39 -17.92 7.31
CA HIS A 50 -1.97 -18.29 7.33
C HIS A 50 -1.21 -17.58 8.45
N THR A 51 -1.38 -16.27 8.62
CA THR A 51 -0.67 -15.50 9.65
C THR A 51 -1.04 -15.97 11.06
N ARG A 52 -2.32 -16.33 11.27
CA ARG A 52 -2.78 -16.84 12.58
C ARG A 52 -2.18 -18.21 12.89
N GLN A 53 -2.06 -19.09 11.89
CA GLN A 53 -1.48 -20.41 12.06
C GLN A 53 0.05 -20.34 12.26
N ALA A 54 0.71 -19.52 11.46
CA ALA A 54 2.16 -19.34 11.50
C ALA A 54 2.62 -18.46 12.68
N ARG A 55 1.72 -17.64 13.22
CA ARG A 55 2.02 -16.64 14.26
C ARG A 55 3.12 -15.68 13.81
N LYS A 56 3.11 -15.30 12.53
CA LYS A 56 4.14 -14.45 11.95
C LYS A 56 3.55 -13.62 10.83
N GLY A 57 3.84 -12.30 10.85
CA GLY A 57 3.46 -11.40 9.78
C GLY A 57 2.04 -10.89 9.89
N TYR A 58 1.69 -10.04 8.95
CA TYR A 58 0.39 -9.38 8.87
C TYR A 58 -0.17 -9.50 7.46
N ALA A 59 -1.43 -9.91 7.36
CA ALA A 59 -2.19 -9.81 6.12
C ALA A 59 -2.86 -8.44 6.11
N LEU A 60 -2.60 -7.64 5.08
CA LEU A 60 -3.02 -6.24 5.01
C LEU A 60 -3.92 -6.01 3.81
N GLY A 61 -4.95 -5.20 4.00
CA GLY A 61 -5.88 -4.82 2.95
C GLY A 61 -5.39 -3.63 2.11
N GLY A 62 -6.26 -3.09 1.28
CA GLY A 62 -5.91 -2.22 0.17
C GLY A 62 -5.58 -0.77 0.48
N ASN A 63 -5.75 -0.31 1.73
CA ASN A 63 -5.46 1.09 2.08
C ASN A 63 -4.14 1.28 2.83
N ILE A 64 -3.33 0.25 2.92
CA ILE A 64 -2.03 0.34 3.55
C ILE A 64 -1.02 0.86 2.53
N GLY A 65 -0.30 1.92 2.87
CA GLY A 65 0.75 2.48 2.03
C GLY A 65 2.13 2.01 2.45
N PHE A 66 2.91 1.64 1.45
CA PHE A 66 4.32 1.28 1.61
C PHE A 66 5.18 2.35 0.96
N ILE A 67 6.18 2.84 1.69
CA ILE A 67 7.14 3.80 1.17
C ILE A 67 8.34 3.00 0.65
N VAL A 68 8.66 3.20 -0.62
CA VAL A 68 9.75 2.48 -1.29
C VAL A 68 10.65 3.49 -2.00
N ASP A 69 11.82 3.05 -2.43
CA ASP A 69 12.77 3.90 -3.15
C ASP A 69 13.12 3.25 -4.49
N LEU A 70 12.19 3.39 -5.44
CA LEU A 70 12.39 2.91 -6.80
C LEU A 70 12.57 4.12 -7.73
N PRO A 71 13.24 3.95 -8.89
CA PRO A 71 13.50 5.07 -9.80
C PRO A 71 12.25 5.85 -10.23
N ASN A 72 11.14 5.14 -10.46
CA ASN A 72 9.91 5.74 -10.96
C ASN A 72 8.74 5.66 -9.96
N ARG A 73 8.98 5.15 -8.75
CA ARG A 73 7.90 4.96 -7.76
C ARG A 73 8.45 5.09 -6.35
N LYS A 74 7.89 5.99 -5.57
CA LYS A 74 8.31 6.23 -4.18
C LYS A 74 7.34 5.67 -3.15
N SER A 75 6.17 5.24 -3.58
CA SER A 75 5.20 4.55 -2.71
C SER A 75 4.34 3.62 -3.54
N PHE A 76 3.71 2.66 -2.88
CA PHE A 76 2.62 1.89 -3.48
C PHE A 76 1.67 1.38 -2.41
N SER A 77 0.46 1.07 -2.84
CA SER A 77 -0.59 0.56 -1.96
C SER A 77 -1.27 -0.62 -2.65
N PRO A 78 -0.77 -1.84 -2.42
CA PRO A 78 -1.33 -3.02 -3.08
C PRO A 78 -2.72 -3.34 -2.54
N ASP A 79 -3.53 -4.04 -3.35
CA ASP A 79 -4.87 -4.45 -2.95
C ASP A 79 -4.86 -5.44 -1.78
N VAL A 80 -3.86 -6.30 -1.74
CA VAL A 80 -3.60 -7.24 -0.64
C VAL A 80 -2.09 -7.40 -0.51
N SER A 81 -1.59 -7.53 0.72
CA SER A 81 -0.17 -7.76 0.93
C SER A 81 0.07 -8.61 2.18
N PHE A 82 1.23 -9.21 2.23
CA PHE A 82 1.73 -9.93 3.40
C PHE A 82 3.02 -9.25 3.85
N TYR A 83 3.02 -8.77 5.07
CA TYR A 83 4.12 -7.98 5.64
C TYR A 83 4.67 -8.66 6.88
N VAL A 84 5.99 -8.76 6.97
CA VAL A 84 6.69 -9.23 8.16
C VAL A 84 7.58 -8.10 8.65
N GLY A 85 7.31 -7.62 9.87
CA GLY A 85 8.04 -6.52 10.46
C GLY A 85 7.25 -5.91 11.61
N ARG A 86 7.68 -4.74 12.04
CA ARG A 86 7.01 -4.03 13.13
C ARG A 86 5.81 -3.26 12.63
N THR A 87 4.77 -3.18 13.45
CA THR A 87 3.66 -2.27 13.17
C THR A 87 4.14 -0.83 13.25
N THR A 88 3.61 0.00 12.34
CA THR A 88 3.91 1.44 12.29
C THR A 88 2.74 2.26 12.86
N GLY A 89 1.70 1.60 13.38
CA GLY A 89 0.52 2.29 13.89
C GLY A 89 -0.21 3.02 12.77
N MET A 90 -0.31 4.34 12.87
CA MET A 90 -1.04 5.17 11.88
C MET A 90 -0.19 5.63 10.71
N LYS A 91 1.08 5.28 10.68
CA LYS A 91 2.00 5.73 9.62
C LYS A 91 2.11 4.71 8.50
N PHE A 92 2.59 5.17 7.34
CA PHE A 92 2.96 4.30 6.23
C PHE A 92 4.10 3.36 6.65
N ILE A 93 4.18 2.22 5.98
CA ILE A 93 5.26 1.24 6.20
C ILE A 93 6.46 1.64 5.34
N GLU A 94 7.61 1.86 5.97
CA GLU A 94 8.84 2.25 5.27
C GLU A 94 9.69 1.03 4.91
N ASP A 95 9.03 0.00 4.35
CA ASP A 95 9.66 -1.25 3.97
C ASP A 95 8.80 -1.89 2.89
N ALA A 96 9.29 -2.95 2.27
CA ALA A 96 8.54 -3.67 1.26
C ALA A 96 7.79 -4.86 1.88
N PRO A 97 6.61 -5.22 1.35
CA PRO A 97 5.94 -6.44 1.78
C PRO A 97 6.67 -7.67 1.25
N VAL A 98 6.46 -8.80 1.90
CA VAL A 98 6.97 -10.10 1.44
C VAL A 98 6.22 -10.52 0.18
N PHE A 99 4.93 -10.20 0.14
CA PHE A 99 4.03 -10.55 -0.97
C PHE A 99 3.02 -9.41 -1.17
N ALA A 100 2.70 -9.12 -2.41
CA ALA A 100 1.71 -8.10 -2.73
C ALA A 100 0.88 -8.47 -3.97
#